data_ce282a068758d1936907790a45167cc5
#
_entry.id   ce282a068758d1936907790a45167cc5
#
_cell.length_a   1.000
_cell.length_b   1.000
_cell.length_c   1.000
_cell.angle_alpha   90.00
_cell.angle_beta   90.00
_cell.angle_gamma   90.00
#
_symmetry.space_group_name_H-M   'P 1'
#
loop_
_entity.id
_entity.type
_entity.pdbx_description
1 polymer ?
#
loop_
_entity_poly.entity_id
_entity_poly.type
_entity_poly.pdbx_seq_one_letter_code
_entity_poly.pdbx_strand_id
1 'polypeptide(L)'
;MPHHVFTRQALYDRVWAEPIRTVARSLGVSDVGLAKACRAAAIPVPPRGYWAKLQHHKPLPPRPPLPARPDQRDQVVIAPSPPRPRLSPAAEAAAEKAAEGPEIIVPDDLRGAHPIVRGWIARDAERRREHRRHGWGMGGLEDLSTPLAQRRLRLTSAVLKALAARGFEPGEDRDWLTVGRGPDKVSFRLYARSRIEHRPATADERRWYPDRKTVRATVPAGDLTLKIRDWLSVPTEYRELKTPLEHQLTQIVANLAAGVAEQAERRRQRALETERREAAEAARKKQAAYREAQGALRDRLIGQAERRQQVEAVRAYVVAADGSSAASARDYADWRAWALAQADAMDPLKDGSAPFARLPPLEDWTWRGW
;
A
#
# COMPACT_ATOMS: atom_id res chain seq x y z
N MET A 1 -9.08 15.22 -8.19
CA MET A 1 -10.46 15.74 -8.10
C MET A 1 -10.46 16.89 -7.12
N PRO A 2 -11.18 17.99 -7.38
CA PRO A 2 -11.19 19.14 -6.48
C PRO A 2 -11.82 18.75 -5.13
N HIS A 3 -11.18 19.16 -4.04
CA HIS A 3 -11.75 19.07 -2.71
C HIS A 3 -12.77 20.18 -2.51
N HIS A 4 -13.90 19.86 -1.91
CA HIS A 4 -14.87 20.87 -1.54
C HIS A 4 -14.55 21.37 -0.13
N VAL A 5 -14.32 22.68 0.00
CA VAL A 5 -14.06 23.34 1.29
C VAL A 5 -15.27 24.17 1.65
N PHE A 6 -15.85 23.91 2.82
CA PHE A 6 -16.99 24.64 3.35
C PHE A 6 -16.63 25.23 4.71
N THR A 7 -17.23 26.36 5.04
CA THR A 7 -17.33 26.75 6.46
C THR A 7 -18.32 25.82 7.17
N ARG A 8 -18.17 25.63 8.47
CA ARG A 8 -19.12 24.82 9.27
C ARG A 8 -20.53 25.31 9.12
N GLN A 9 -20.73 26.65 9.12
CA GLN A 9 -22.04 27.29 8.93
C GLN A 9 -22.61 26.95 7.55
N ALA A 10 -21.86 27.14 6.48
CA ALA A 10 -22.31 26.86 5.13
C ALA A 10 -22.70 25.39 4.91
N LEU A 11 -21.93 24.46 5.48
CA LEU A 11 -22.25 23.04 5.41
C LEU A 11 -23.47 22.69 6.27
N TYR A 12 -23.62 23.30 7.45
CA TYR A 12 -24.78 23.14 8.32
C TYR A 12 -26.05 23.60 7.62
N ASP A 13 -26.05 24.79 7.00
CA ASP A 13 -27.20 25.30 6.29
C ASP A 13 -27.59 24.41 5.11
N ARG A 14 -26.61 23.91 4.39
CA ARG A 14 -26.84 23.06 3.24
C ARG A 14 -27.45 21.69 3.62
N VAL A 15 -26.99 21.03 4.69
CA VAL A 15 -27.56 19.73 5.14
C VAL A 15 -28.93 19.87 5.77
N TRP A 16 -29.34 21.09 6.15
CA TRP A 16 -30.68 21.39 6.63
C TRP A 16 -31.62 21.98 5.56
N ALA A 17 -31.07 22.37 4.38
CA ALA A 17 -31.85 22.81 3.23
C ALA A 17 -32.28 21.66 2.33
N GLU A 18 -31.45 20.61 2.23
CA GLU A 18 -31.67 19.46 1.34
C GLU A 18 -31.36 18.12 2.04
N PRO A 19 -31.99 17.00 1.59
CA PRO A 19 -31.66 15.67 2.09
C PRO A 19 -30.16 15.36 1.96
N ILE A 20 -29.57 14.81 3.01
CA ILE A 20 -28.12 14.50 3.06
C ILE A 20 -27.65 13.66 1.85
N ARG A 21 -28.52 12.80 1.32
CA ARG A 21 -28.26 11.99 0.13
C ARG A 21 -28.13 12.86 -1.13
N THR A 22 -28.91 13.92 -1.25
CA THR A 22 -28.85 14.86 -2.38
C THR A 22 -27.59 15.70 -2.31
N VAL A 23 -27.28 16.23 -1.13
CA VAL A 23 -26.03 16.99 -0.88
C VAL A 23 -24.81 16.11 -1.11
N ALA A 24 -24.81 14.88 -0.62
CA ALA A 24 -23.69 13.95 -0.83
C ALA A 24 -23.44 13.66 -2.30
N ARG A 25 -24.52 13.44 -3.08
CA ARG A 25 -24.44 13.21 -4.52
C ARG A 25 -23.84 14.41 -5.26
N SER A 26 -24.26 15.63 -4.92
CA SER A 26 -23.71 16.85 -5.55
C SER A 26 -22.24 17.10 -5.25
N LEU A 27 -21.74 16.54 -4.11
CA LEU A 27 -20.34 16.64 -3.70
C LEU A 27 -19.49 15.41 -4.11
N GLY A 28 -20.07 14.43 -4.82
CA GLY A 28 -19.37 13.22 -5.23
C GLY A 28 -18.93 12.32 -4.08
N VAL A 29 -19.64 12.37 -2.92
CA VAL A 29 -19.37 11.54 -1.75
C VAL A 29 -20.55 10.62 -1.44
N SER A 30 -20.34 9.61 -0.59
CA SER A 30 -21.44 8.83 -0.06
C SER A 30 -22.19 9.60 1.04
N ASP A 31 -23.49 9.32 1.22
CA ASP A 31 -24.32 9.87 2.31
C ASP A 31 -23.72 9.56 3.69
N VAL A 32 -23.21 8.34 3.87
CA VAL A 32 -22.50 7.94 5.09
C VAL A 32 -21.20 8.73 5.27
N GLY A 33 -20.45 8.96 4.19
CA GLY A 33 -19.23 9.77 4.19
C GLY A 33 -19.50 11.21 4.61
N LEU A 34 -20.52 11.83 4.02
CA LEU A 34 -20.94 13.19 4.39
C LEU A 34 -21.42 13.26 5.84
N ALA A 35 -22.25 12.31 6.29
CA ALA A 35 -22.69 12.24 7.68
C ALA A 35 -21.52 12.08 8.67
N LYS A 36 -20.50 11.31 8.32
CA LYS A 36 -19.27 11.16 9.12
C LYS A 36 -18.48 12.48 9.17
N ALA A 37 -18.35 13.18 8.04
CA ALA A 37 -17.68 14.49 7.99
C ALA A 37 -18.43 15.54 8.84
N CYS A 38 -19.76 15.60 8.74
CA CYS A 38 -20.59 16.47 9.59
C CYS A 38 -20.40 16.17 11.08
N ARG A 39 -20.42 14.88 11.46
CA ARG A 39 -20.20 14.46 12.86
C ARG A 39 -18.80 14.83 13.34
N ALA A 40 -17.77 14.61 12.55
CA ALA A 40 -16.39 14.99 12.89
C ALA A 40 -16.25 16.52 13.06
N ALA A 41 -17.02 17.30 12.31
CA ALA A 41 -17.07 18.75 12.41
C ALA A 41 -18.05 19.27 13.48
N ALA A 42 -18.66 18.39 14.28
CA ALA A 42 -19.73 18.72 15.25
C ALA A 42 -20.90 19.49 14.61
N ILE A 43 -21.28 19.12 13.38
CA ILE A 43 -22.43 19.69 12.67
C ILE A 43 -23.64 18.78 12.87
N PRO A 44 -24.72 19.24 13.53
CA PRO A 44 -25.97 18.49 13.66
C PRO A 44 -26.60 18.26 12.29
N VAL A 45 -27.04 17.02 12.03
CA VAL A 45 -27.75 16.66 10.79
C VAL A 45 -29.21 16.32 11.10
N PRO A 46 -30.13 16.49 10.13
CA PRO A 46 -31.53 16.12 10.31
C PRO A 46 -31.69 14.65 10.72
N PRO A 47 -32.52 14.32 11.69
CA PRO A 47 -32.75 12.95 12.12
C PRO A 47 -33.46 12.12 11.04
N ARG A 48 -33.34 10.79 11.18
CA ARG A 48 -33.97 9.86 10.22
C ARG A 48 -35.49 10.10 10.16
N GLY A 49 -36.03 10.21 8.94
CA GLY A 49 -37.45 10.50 8.72
C GLY A 49 -37.82 11.96 8.73
N TYR A 50 -36.90 12.89 8.99
CA TYR A 50 -37.15 14.34 8.99
C TYR A 50 -37.82 14.81 7.69
N TRP A 51 -37.21 14.47 6.54
CA TRP A 51 -37.70 14.89 5.23
C TRP A 51 -39.04 14.26 4.86
N ALA A 52 -39.27 13.01 5.25
CA ALA A 52 -40.59 12.39 5.07
C ALA A 52 -41.68 13.08 5.90
N LYS A 53 -41.36 13.48 7.15
CA LYS A 53 -42.29 14.25 7.96
C LYS A 53 -42.58 15.63 7.36
N LEU A 54 -41.56 16.29 6.81
CA LEU A 54 -41.69 17.57 6.12
C LEU A 54 -42.63 17.46 4.94
N GLN A 55 -42.46 16.44 4.08
CA GLN A 55 -43.33 16.19 2.92
C GLN A 55 -44.79 15.92 3.29
N HIS A 56 -45.02 15.31 4.45
CA HIS A 56 -46.37 14.99 4.93
C HIS A 56 -46.91 15.98 5.93
N HIS A 57 -46.34 17.21 6.01
CA HIS A 57 -46.77 18.30 6.92
C HIS A 57 -46.92 17.86 8.40
N LYS A 58 -46.09 16.89 8.85
CA LYS A 58 -46.09 16.43 10.25
C LYS A 58 -45.21 17.30 11.12
N PRO A 59 -45.44 17.36 12.44
CA PRO A 59 -44.61 18.12 13.38
C PRO A 59 -43.14 17.71 13.26
N LEU A 60 -42.25 18.72 13.12
CA LEU A 60 -40.81 18.54 12.98
C LEU A 60 -40.12 18.88 14.30
N PRO A 61 -39.05 18.17 14.64
CA PRO A 61 -38.16 18.58 15.73
C PRO A 61 -37.49 19.92 15.38
N PRO A 62 -37.25 20.79 16.39
CA PRO A 62 -36.56 22.05 16.15
C PRO A 62 -35.15 21.80 15.61
N ARG A 63 -34.67 22.69 14.74
CA ARG A 63 -33.30 22.67 14.22
C ARG A 63 -32.34 23.02 15.37
N PRO A 64 -31.44 22.12 15.81
CA PRO A 64 -30.52 22.41 16.91
C PRO A 64 -29.50 23.48 16.51
N PRO A 65 -29.09 24.39 17.37
CA PRO A 65 -28.06 25.38 17.04
C PRO A 65 -26.72 24.71 16.73
N LEU A 66 -25.91 25.36 15.90
CA LEU A 66 -24.56 24.88 15.59
C LEU A 66 -23.66 25.04 16.84
N PRO A 67 -23.14 23.95 17.45
CA PRO A 67 -22.35 24.06 18.67
C PRO A 67 -21.05 24.83 18.42
N ALA A 68 -20.63 25.64 19.42
CA ALA A 68 -19.28 26.23 19.39
C ALA A 68 -18.22 25.13 19.44
N ARG A 69 -17.09 25.35 18.77
CA ARG A 69 -15.99 24.40 18.72
C ARG A 69 -14.73 25.03 19.35
N PRO A 70 -14.09 24.34 20.32
CA PRO A 70 -12.93 24.93 21.03
C PRO A 70 -11.67 25.02 20.16
N ASP A 71 -11.56 24.22 19.07
CA ASP A 71 -10.37 24.14 18.21
C ASP A 71 -10.36 25.18 17.07
N GLN A 72 -11.30 26.13 17.03
CA GLN A 72 -11.45 27.23 16.05
C GLN A 72 -11.36 26.80 14.56
N ARG A 73 -11.43 25.51 14.25
CA ARG A 73 -11.44 25.03 12.86
C ARG A 73 -12.83 25.20 12.27
N ASP A 74 -13.02 26.30 11.55
CA ASP A 74 -14.30 26.59 10.87
C ASP A 74 -14.42 25.95 9.48
N GLN A 75 -13.34 25.40 8.95
CA GLN A 75 -13.33 24.76 7.62
C GLN A 75 -13.53 23.26 7.70
N VAL A 76 -14.40 22.76 6.84
CA VAL A 76 -14.65 21.32 6.63
C VAL A 76 -14.26 20.95 5.20
N VAL A 77 -13.27 20.11 5.03
CA VAL A 77 -12.83 19.62 3.73
C VAL A 77 -13.55 18.32 3.43
N ILE A 78 -14.28 18.28 2.33
CA ILE A 78 -14.95 17.08 1.82
C ILE A 78 -14.24 16.66 0.56
N ALA A 79 -13.55 15.51 0.63
CA ALA A 79 -12.92 14.90 -0.53
C ALA A 79 -13.93 13.98 -1.23
N PRO A 80 -14.09 14.07 -2.55
CA PRO A 80 -14.85 13.08 -3.32
C PRO A 80 -14.31 11.69 -3.02
N SER A 81 -15.21 10.71 -2.86
CA SER A 81 -14.76 9.33 -2.77
C SER A 81 -14.05 8.95 -4.06
N PRO A 82 -12.84 8.39 -4.00
CA PRO A 82 -12.20 7.91 -5.22
C PRO A 82 -13.15 6.93 -5.91
N PRO A 83 -13.26 6.97 -7.26
CA PRO A 83 -14.04 5.99 -7.99
C PRO A 83 -13.57 4.60 -7.57
N ARG A 84 -14.52 3.66 -7.37
CA ARG A 84 -14.13 2.28 -7.07
C ARG A 84 -13.17 1.83 -8.17
N PRO A 85 -12.00 1.29 -7.80
CA PRO A 85 -11.08 0.80 -8.81
C PRO A 85 -11.82 -0.22 -9.67
N ARG A 86 -11.77 -0.03 -10.99
CA ARG A 86 -12.28 -1.00 -11.94
C ARG A 86 -11.33 -2.17 -11.99
N LEU A 87 -11.85 -3.36 -12.22
CA LEU A 87 -11.03 -4.53 -12.51
C LEU A 87 -10.15 -4.23 -13.73
N SER A 88 -8.95 -4.77 -13.75
CA SER A 88 -8.16 -4.78 -14.97
C SER A 88 -8.82 -5.70 -16.02
N PRO A 89 -8.62 -5.49 -17.33
CA PRO A 89 -9.14 -6.37 -18.35
C PRO A 89 -8.76 -7.85 -18.12
N ALA A 90 -7.58 -8.11 -17.62
CA ALA A 90 -7.12 -9.45 -17.27
C ALA A 90 -7.91 -10.06 -16.10
N ALA A 91 -8.27 -9.24 -15.10
CA ALA A 91 -9.08 -9.67 -13.97
C ALA A 91 -10.55 -9.89 -14.35
N GLU A 92 -11.10 -9.04 -15.24
CA GLU A 92 -12.46 -9.23 -15.81
C GLU A 92 -12.53 -10.55 -16.58
N ALA A 93 -11.61 -10.79 -17.51
CA ALA A 93 -11.55 -12.04 -18.28
C ALA A 93 -11.35 -13.28 -17.37
N ALA A 94 -10.57 -13.17 -16.29
CA ALA A 94 -10.40 -14.25 -15.34
C ALA A 94 -11.69 -14.54 -14.55
N ALA A 95 -12.45 -13.49 -14.19
CA ALA A 95 -13.75 -13.64 -13.55
C ALA A 95 -14.78 -14.31 -14.46
N GLU A 96 -14.91 -13.87 -15.72
CA GLU A 96 -15.81 -14.44 -16.72
C GLU A 96 -15.50 -15.92 -16.95
N LYS A 97 -14.25 -16.26 -17.24
CA LYS A 97 -13.82 -17.65 -17.41
C LYS A 97 -14.10 -18.51 -16.19
N ALA A 98 -13.95 -17.97 -14.98
CA ALA A 98 -14.23 -18.71 -13.75
C ALA A 98 -15.75 -18.86 -13.51
N ALA A 99 -16.55 -17.90 -13.94
CA ALA A 99 -18.02 -17.98 -13.86
C ALA A 99 -18.61 -19.00 -14.84
N GLU A 100 -18.04 -19.16 -16.04
CA GLU A 100 -18.43 -20.14 -17.05
C GLU A 100 -18.07 -21.59 -16.67
N GLY A 101 -17.33 -21.80 -15.60
CA GLY A 101 -16.93 -23.13 -15.14
C GLY A 101 -18.13 -23.96 -14.65
N PRO A 102 -17.92 -25.26 -14.33
CA PRO A 102 -18.97 -26.15 -13.89
C PRO A 102 -19.71 -25.62 -12.66
N GLU A 103 -21.00 -25.95 -12.56
CA GLU A 103 -21.85 -25.60 -11.43
C GLU A 103 -21.21 -26.04 -10.09
N ILE A 104 -21.31 -25.19 -9.09
CA ILE A 104 -20.70 -25.44 -7.78
C ILE A 104 -21.77 -26.12 -6.90
N ILE A 105 -21.68 -27.43 -6.80
CA ILE A 105 -22.58 -28.22 -5.98
C ILE A 105 -22.01 -28.33 -4.56
N VAL A 106 -22.81 -27.95 -3.57
CA VAL A 106 -22.49 -28.14 -2.15
C VAL A 106 -23.08 -29.48 -1.71
N PRO A 107 -22.25 -30.49 -1.37
CA PRO A 107 -22.78 -31.78 -0.95
C PRO A 107 -23.42 -31.69 0.44
N ASP A 108 -24.35 -32.61 0.74
CA ASP A 108 -25.02 -32.68 2.03
C ASP A 108 -24.14 -33.24 3.15
N ASP A 109 -23.06 -33.90 2.79
CA ASP A 109 -22.09 -34.47 3.73
C ASP A 109 -20.65 -34.04 3.43
N LEU A 110 -19.72 -34.47 4.28
CA LEU A 110 -18.27 -34.21 4.15
C LEU A 110 -17.50 -35.40 3.57
N ARG A 111 -18.21 -36.41 3.01
CA ARG A 111 -17.56 -37.51 2.30
C ARG A 111 -16.87 -36.96 1.05
N GLY A 112 -15.59 -37.32 0.91
CA GLY A 112 -14.81 -36.76 -0.18
C GLY A 112 -14.59 -35.25 -0.11
N ALA A 113 -14.63 -34.61 1.05
CA ALA A 113 -14.30 -33.20 1.23
C ALA A 113 -12.87 -32.91 0.73
N HIS A 114 -12.62 -31.65 0.38
CA HIS A 114 -11.30 -31.19 -0.05
C HIS A 114 -10.20 -31.55 0.99
N PRO A 115 -8.98 -31.92 0.59
CA PRO A 115 -7.92 -32.36 1.52
C PRO A 115 -7.67 -31.41 2.70
N ILE A 116 -7.68 -30.11 2.50
CA ILE A 116 -7.55 -29.08 3.56
C ILE A 116 -8.66 -29.25 4.61
N VAL A 117 -9.91 -29.37 4.19
CA VAL A 117 -11.05 -29.54 5.10
C VAL A 117 -10.98 -30.87 5.86
N ARG A 118 -10.57 -31.95 5.19
CA ARG A 118 -10.30 -33.23 5.86
C ARG A 118 -9.21 -33.13 6.91
N GLY A 119 -8.14 -32.37 6.61
CA GLY A 119 -7.09 -32.07 7.57
C GLY A 119 -7.60 -31.31 8.79
N TRP A 120 -8.52 -30.37 8.64
CA TRP A 120 -9.13 -29.67 9.78
C TRP A 120 -9.94 -30.61 10.67
N ILE A 121 -10.75 -31.46 10.07
CA ILE A 121 -11.55 -32.44 10.80
C ILE A 121 -10.64 -33.41 11.56
N ALA A 122 -9.57 -33.89 10.94
CA ALA A 122 -8.62 -34.79 11.57
C ALA A 122 -7.88 -34.11 12.75
N ARG A 123 -7.40 -32.91 12.59
CA ARG A 123 -6.76 -32.09 13.63
C ARG A 123 -7.71 -31.81 14.81
N ASP A 124 -8.98 -31.55 14.52
CA ASP A 124 -9.99 -31.35 15.57
C ASP A 124 -10.26 -32.64 16.34
N ALA A 125 -10.41 -33.77 15.66
CA ALA A 125 -10.61 -35.06 16.27
C ALA A 125 -9.44 -35.44 17.20
N GLU A 126 -8.20 -35.17 16.81
CA GLU A 126 -7.02 -35.41 17.62
C GLU A 126 -7.00 -34.54 18.88
N ARG A 127 -7.24 -33.22 18.73
CA ARG A 127 -7.34 -32.31 19.88
C ARG A 127 -8.41 -32.73 20.88
N ARG A 128 -9.56 -33.22 20.38
CA ARG A 128 -10.63 -33.74 21.25
C ARG A 128 -10.21 -35.02 21.97
N ARG A 129 -9.40 -35.88 21.34
CA ARG A 129 -8.82 -37.06 21.99
C ARG A 129 -7.85 -36.66 23.09
N GLU A 130 -6.94 -35.75 22.83
CA GLU A 130 -5.98 -35.21 23.79
C GLU A 130 -6.67 -34.54 24.98
N HIS A 131 -7.72 -33.74 24.72
CA HIS A 131 -8.51 -33.15 25.80
C HIS A 131 -9.17 -34.20 26.71
N ARG A 132 -9.75 -35.23 26.11
CA ARG A 132 -10.31 -36.35 26.93
C ARG A 132 -9.27 -37.06 27.77
N ARG A 133 -8.02 -37.13 27.31
CA ARG A 133 -6.92 -37.79 28.06
C ARG A 133 -6.37 -36.90 29.18
N HIS A 134 -6.25 -35.61 28.96
CA HIS A 134 -5.48 -34.73 29.84
C HIS A 134 -6.29 -33.59 30.48
N GLY A 135 -7.55 -33.41 30.15
CA GLY A 135 -8.43 -32.41 30.75
C GLY A 135 -8.08 -30.95 30.40
N TRP A 136 -7.19 -30.73 29.44
CA TRP A 136 -6.64 -29.39 29.13
C TRP A 136 -7.29 -28.76 27.88
N GLY A 137 -7.72 -27.51 27.97
CA GLY A 137 -7.65 -26.55 26.86
C GLY A 137 -8.76 -26.59 25.81
N MET A 138 -10.02 -26.97 26.09
CA MET A 138 -11.14 -26.78 25.14
C MET A 138 -11.79 -25.38 25.21
N GLY A 139 -11.28 -24.51 26.07
CA GLY A 139 -11.80 -23.15 26.15
C GLY A 139 -11.58 -22.37 24.83
N GLY A 140 -12.68 -22.00 24.15
CA GLY A 140 -12.64 -21.18 22.95
C GLY A 140 -12.50 -21.90 21.61
N LEU A 141 -12.43 -23.26 21.58
CA LEU A 141 -12.44 -24.01 20.33
C LEU A 141 -13.87 -24.15 19.77
N GLU A 142 -14.01 -23.90 18.47
CA GLU A 142 -15.27 -24.09 17.77
C GLU A 142 -15.65 -25.58 17.76
N ASP A 143 -16.91 -25.87 18.06
CA ASP A 143 -17.43 -27.23 17.94
C ASP A 143 -17.79 -27.53 16.48
N LEU A 144 -16.93 -28.30 15.80
CA LEU A 144 -17.14 -28.70 14.41
C LEU A 144 -18.32 -29.67 14.20
N SER A 145 -18.93 -30.20 15.28
CA SER A 145 -20.12 -31.07 15.18
C SER A 145 -21.42 -30.29 15.01
N THR A 146 -21.43 -29.00 15.26
CA THR A 146 -22.63 -28.18 15.13
C THR A 146 -23.11 -28.10 13.66
N PRO A 147 -24.42 -28.01 13.40
CA PRO A 147 -24.97 -27.91 12.03
C PRO A 147 -24.37 -26.74 11.25
N LEU A 148 -24.13 -25.60 11.92
CA LEU A 148 -23.54 -24.41 11.31
C LEU A 148 -22.08 -24.64 10.93
N ALA A 149 -21.28 -25.26 11.79
CA ALA A 149 -19.89 -25.59 11.49
C ALA A 149 -19.79 -26.65 10.37
N GLN A 150 -20.66 -27.66 10.37
CA GLN A 150 -20.74 -28.65 9.29
C GLN A 150 -21.09 -28.01 7.95
N ARG A 151 -22.06 -27.10 7.92
CA ARG A 151 -22.42 -26.32 6.73
C ARG A 151 -21.25 -25.46 6.25
N ARG A 152 -20.55 -24.78 7.17
CA ARG A 152 -19.34 -23.98 6.86
C ARG A 152 -18.25 -24.85 6.21
N LEU A 153 -18.00 -26.05 6.73
CA LEU A 153 -17.01 -26.97 6.17
C LEU A 153 -17.40 -27.46 4.77
N ARG A 154 -18.68 -27.77 4.52
CA ARG A 154 -19.18 -28.17 3.20
C ARG A 154 -19.03 -27.06 2.18
N LEU A 155 -19.43 -25.84 2.51
CA LEU A 155 -19.25 -24.66 1.66
C LEU A 155 -17.76 -24.39 1.36
N THR A 156 -16.92 -24.46 2.39
CA THR A 156 -15.46 -24.28 2.22
C THR A 156 -14.91 -25.34 1.25
N SER A 157 -15.30 -26.60 1.42
CA SER A 157 -14.88 -27.69 0.54
C SER A 157 -15.34 -27.47 -0.89
N ALA A 158 -16.59 -27.02 -1.11
CA ALA A 158 -17.14 -26.74 -2.43
C ALA A 158 -16.36 -25.61 -3.14
N VAL A 159 -16.07 -24.50 -2.44
CA VAL A 159 -15.26 -23.39 -2.97
C VAL A 159 -13.86 -23.86 -3.35
N LEU A 160 -13.17 -24.59 -2.49
CA LEU A 160 -11.80 -25.08 -2.75
C LEU A 160 -11.77 -26.04 -3.94
N LYS A 161 -12.72 -26.96 -4.05
CA LYS A 161 -12.83 -27.87 -5.19
C LYS A 161 -13.14 -27.12 -6.49
N ALA A 162 -14.06 -26.15 -6.44
CA ALA A 162 -14.39 -25.33 -7.59
C ALA A 162 -13.20 -24.52 -8.11
N LEU A 163 -12.36 -24.00 -7.21
CA LEU A 163 -11.12 -23.30 -7.54
C LEU A 163 -10.07 -24.26 -8.13
N ALA A 164 -9.89 -25.43 -7.51
CA ALA A 164 -8.97 -26.46 -8.01
C ALA A 164 -9.36 -26.94 -9.42
N ALA A 165 -10.66 -27.18 -9.67
CA ALA A 165 -11.17 -27.57 -10.99
C ALA A 165 -10.92 -26.48 -12.07
N ARG A 166 -10.74 -25.23 -11.68
CA ARG A 166 -10.41 -24.09 -12.56
C ARG A 166 -8.90 -23.82 -12.67
N GLY A 167 -8.07 -24.75 -12.16
CA GLY A 167 -6.61 -24.68 -12.26
C GLY A 167 -5.97 -23.68 -11.29
N PHE A 168 -6.64 -23.35 -10.20
CA PHE A 168 -6.03 -22.64 -9.08
C PHE A 168 -5.48 -23.63 -8.04
N GLU A 169 -4.50 -23.20 -7.28
CA GLU A 169 -3.86 -23.96 -6.22
C GLU A 169 -4.41 -23.50 -4.87
N PRO A 170 -5.36 -24.26 -4.24
CA PRO A 170 -5.80 -23.98 -2.89
C PRO A 170 -4.70 -24.29 -1.87
N GLY A 171 -4.57 -23.43 -0.86
CA GLY A 171 -3.63 -23.59 0.23
C GLY A 171 -4.18 -23.08 1.55
N GLU A 172 -3.37 -23.17 2.58
CA GLU A 172 -3.69 -22.73 3.95
C GLU A 172 -2.53 -21.87 4.48
N ASP A 173 -2.86 -20.71 5.07
CA ASP A 173 -1.93 -19.84 5.78
C ASP A 173 -2.56 -19.45 7.12
N ARG A 174 -2.19 -20.15 8.19
CA ARG A 174 -2.75 -20.02 9.55
C ARG A 174 -4.29 -20.14 9.53
N ASP A 175 -5.00 -19.04 9.83
CA ASP A 175 -6.47 -18.99 9.87
C ASP A 175 -7.11 -18.61 8.53
N TRP A 176 -6.32 -18.47 7.47
CA TRP A 176 -6.77 -18.08 6.15
C TRP A 176 -6.55 -19.19 5.13
N LEU A 177 -7.50 -19.33 4.24
CA LEU A 177 -7.32 -20.09 3.02
C LEU A 177 -6.66 -19.20 1.97
N THR A 178 -5.80 -19.78 1.17
CA THR A 178 -5.18 -19.10 0.04
C THR A 178 -5.61 -19.78 -1.25
N VAL A 179 -5.69 -18.99 -2.30
CA VAL A 179 -5.91 -19.48 -3.66
C VAL A 179 -4.99 -18.70 -4.59
N GLY A 180 -4.32 -19.39 -5.51
CA GLY A 180 -3.37 -18.73 -6.37
C GLY A 180 -2.95 -19.51 -7.60
N ARG A 181 -2.01 -18.90 -8.34
CA ARG A 181 -1.20 -19.54 -9.38
C ARG A 181 0.23 -19.10 -9.17
N GLY A 182 1.09 -20.01 -8.74
CA GLY A 182 2.47 -19.67 -8.39
C GLY A 182 2.56 -18.63 -7.26
N PRO A 183 3.27 -17.49 -7.46
CA PRO A 183 3.46 -16.48 -6.43
C PRO A 183 2.22 -15.60 -6.17
N ASP A 184 1.28 -15.56 -7.11
CA ASP A 184 0.12 -14.68 -7.03
C ASP A 184 -1.00 -15.38 -6.27
N LYS A 185 -1.22 -14.97 -5.02
CA LYS A 185 -2.18 -15.60 -4.11
C LYS A 185 -3.12 -14.55 -3.52
N VAL A 186 -4.36 -14.99 -3.28
CA VAL A 186 -5.40 -14.24 -2.58
C VAL A 186 -5.82 -15.03 -1.35
N SER A 187 -5.97 -14.35 -0.22
CA SER A 187 -6.36 -14.97 1.04
C SER A 187 -7.83 -14.71 1.33
N PHE A 188 -8.54 -15.75 1.74
CA PHE A 188 -9.94 -15.65 2.13
C PHE A 188 -10.25 -16.57 3.31
N ARG A 189 -11.34 -16.31 4.01
CA ARG A 189 -11.86 -17.20 5.05
C ARG A 189 -13.38 -17.21 5.06
N LEU A 190 -13.95 -18.33 5.40
CA LEU A 190 -15.37 -18.51 5.68
C LEU A 190 -15.54 -18.74 7.19
N TYR A 191 -16.35 -17.92 7.83
CA TYR A 191 -16.55 -17.98 9.27
C TYR A 191 -17.99 -17.69 9.66
N ALA A 192 -18.40 -18.24 10.81
CA ALA A 192 -19.67 -17.91 11.44
C ALA A 192 -19.54 -16.55 12.14
N ARG A 193 -20.50 -15.65 11.89
CA ARG A 193 -20.56 -14.41 12.66
C ARG A 193 -20.93 -14.71 14.09
N SER A 194 -20.44 -13.91 14.98
CA SER A 194 -20.78 -13.97 16.39
C SER A 194 -21.54 -12.72 16.82
N ARG A 195 -22.46 -12.88 17.75
CA ARG A 195 -23.13 -11.81 18.46
C ARG A 195 -22.88 -11.91 19.95
N ILE A 196 -22.97 -10.79 20.60
CA ILE A 196 -22.82 -10.74 22.04
C ILE A 196 -24.22 -10.86 22.63
N GLU A 197 -24.39 -11.86 23.51
CA GLU A 197 -25.59 -12.04 24.31
C GLU A 197 -25.25 -11.90 25.78
N HIS A 198 -26.18 -11.30 26.51
CA HIS A 198 -26.12 -11.28 27.97
C HIS A 198 -26.98 -12.44 28.46
N ARG A 199 -26.35 -13.47 29.01
CA ARG A 199 -27.03 -14.63 29.59
C ARG A 199 -26.83 -14.69 31.11
N PRO A 200 -27.71 -15.37 31.84
CA PRO A 200 -27.48 -15.68 33.24
C PRO A 200 -26.15 -16.40 33.44
N ALA A 201 -25.44 -16.08 34.52
CA ALA A 201 -24.23 -16.77 34.88
C ALA A 201 -24.53 -18.24 35.23
N THR A 202 -23.71 -19.17 34.72
CA THR A 202 -23.80 -20.59 35.08
C THR A 202 -23.42 -20.82 36.54
N ALA A 203 -23.70 -22.01 37.06
CA ALA A 203 -23.33 -22.37 38.43
C ALA A 203 -21.80 -22.29 38.67
N ASP A 204 -20.99 -22.72 37.67
CA ASP A 204 -19.53 -22.63 37.74
C ASP A 204 -19.01 -21.20 37.68
N GLU A 205 -19.59 -20.36 36.81
CA GLU A 205 -19.22 -18.95 36.72
C GLU A 205 -19.58 -18.18 37.99
N ARG A 206 -20.69 -18.51 38.65
CA ARG A 206 -21.07 -17.94 39.96
C ARG A 206 -20.18 -18.45 41.11
N ARG A 207 -19.61 -19.65 40.98
CA ARG A 207 -18.63 -20.14 41.95
C ARG A 207 -17.36 -19.31 41.99
N TRP A 208 -16.91 -18.83 40.84
CA TRP A 208 -15.73 -17.97 40.72
C TRP A 208 -16.03 -16.48 40.87
N TYR A 209 -17.25 -16.05 40.51
CA TYR A 209 -17.71 -14.64 40.54
C TYR A 209 -19.13 -14.57 41.11
N PRO A 210 -19.32 -14.66 42.44
CA PRO A 210 -20.64 -14.78 43.08
C PRO A 210 -21.61 -13.62 42.75
N ASP A 211 -21.09 -12.40 42.60
CA ASP A 211 -21.89 -11.19 42.36
C ASP A 211 -22.32 -11.01 40.89
N ARG A 212 -21.80 -11.80 39.98
CA ARG A 212 -22.16 -11.71 38.56
C ARG A 212 -23.45 -12.45 38.27
N LYS A 213 -24.53 -11.72 38.20
CA LYS A 213 -25.85 -12.26 37.80
C LYS A 213 -25.95 -12.56 36.32
N THR A 214 -25.28 -11.77 35.48
CA THR A 214 -25.25 -11.92 34.00
C THR A 214 -23.83 -11.92 33.48
N VAL A 215 -23.57 -12.72 32.44
CA VAL A 215 -22.28 -12.83 31.76
C VAL A 215 -22.46 -12.47 30.29
N ARG A 216 -21.51 -11.71 29.77
CA ARG A 216 -21.41 -11.41 28.35
C ARG A 216 -20.84 -12.62 27.62
N ALA A 217 -21.68 -13.33 26.87
CA ALA A 217 -21.30 -14.50 26.10
C ALA A 217 -21.26 -14.13 24.61
N THR A 218 -20.24 -14.65 23.91
CA THR A 218 -20.18 -14.58 22.45
C THR A 218 -20.82 -15.84 21.88
N VAL A 219 -21.94 -15.68 21.17
CA VAL A 219 -22.68 -16.80 20.58
C VAL A 219 -22.68 -16.68 19.06
N PRO A 220 -22.74 -17.78 18.31
CA PRO A 220 -22.90 -17.73 16.86
C PRO A 220 -24.18 -17.00 16.47
N ALA A 221 -24.11 -16.11 15.50
CA ALA A 221 -25.29 -15.37 15.01
C ALA A 221 -26.16 -16.21 14.06
N GLY A 222 -25.69 -17.40 13.67
CA GLY A 222 -26.40 -18.32 12.80
C GLY A 222 -26.14 -18.10 11.29
N ASP A 223 -25.49 -16.99 10.93
CA ASP A 223 -25.13 -16.66 9.56
C ASP A 223 -23.63 -16.83 9.29
N LEU A 224 -23.32 -17.15 8.04
CA LEU A 224 -21.96 -17.28 7.54
C LEU A 224 -21.52 -16.04 6.77
N THR A 225 -20.24 -15.78 6.79
CA THR A 225 -19.62 -14.70 6.03
C THR A 225 -18.34 -15.19 5.39
N LEU A 226 -18.17 -14.97 4.09
CA LEU A 226 -16.88 -15.13 3.42
C LEU A 226 -16.22 -13.76 3.33
N LYS A 227 -14.97 -13.68 3.77
CA LYS A 227 -14.16 -12.46 3.73
C LYS A 227 -12.87 -12.72 2.95
N ILE A 228 -12.55 -11.81 2.05
CA ILE A 228 -11.27 -11.75 1.32
C ILE A 228 -10.40 -10.75 2.06
N ARG A 229 -9.13 -11.11 2.36
CA ARG A 229 -8.19 -10.28 3.15
C ARG A 229 -7.55 -9.19 2.31
N ASP A 230 -7.32 -9.49 1.04
CA ASP A 230 -6.53 -8.63 0.18
C ASP A 230 -7.35 -7.42 -0.31
N TRP A 231 -6.67 -6.28 -0.49
CA TRP A 231 -7.23 -5.08 -1.10
C TRP A 231 -7.31 -5.29 -2.61
N LEU A 232 -8.49 -5.67 -3.07
CA LEU A 232 -8.81 -5.95 -4.45
C LEU A 232 -9.93 -5.03 -4.94
N SER A 233 -10.04 -4.90 -6.24
CA SER A 233 -11.14 -4.16 -6.89
C SER A 233 -12.48 -4.92 -6.84
N VAL A 234 -12.49 -6.14 -6.31
CA VAL A 234 -13.67 -6.97 -6.08
C VAL A 234 -14.29 -6.74 -4.70
N PRO A 235 -15.55 -7.14 -4.47
CA PRO A 235 -16.13 -7.18 -3.13
C PRO A 235 -15.30 -8.05 -2.19
N THR A 236 -14.96 -7.50 -1.02
CA THR A 236 -14.12 -8.20 -0.03
C THR A 236 -14.90 -8.98 1.00
N GLU A 237 -16.22 -8.85 1.03
CA GLU A 237 -17.08 -9.50 2.02
C GLU A 237 -18.41 -9.92 1.42
N TYR A 238 -18.77 -11.19 1.61
CA TYR A 238 -20.03 -11.81 1.18
C TYR A 238 -20.76 -12.30 2.42
N ARG A 239 -21.93 -11.75 2.68
CA ARG A 239 -22.74 -12.02 3.87
C ARG A 239 -24.05 -12.69 3.50
N GLU A 240 -24.50 -13.60 4.36
CA GLU A 240 -25.86 -14.10 4.33
C GLU A 240 -26.79 -13.07 4.93
N LEU A 241 -27.47 -12.31 4.07
CA LEU A 241 -28.52 -11.36 4.49
C LEU A 241 -29.88 -11.90 4.05
N LYS A 242 -30.16 -11.81 2.75
CA LYS A 242 -31.40 -12.29 2.13
C LYS A 242 -31.14 -13.54 1.26
N THR A 243 -29.91 -13.72 0.83
CA THR A 243 -29.48 -14.78 -0.08
C THR A 243 -28.47 -15.68 0.60
N PRO A 244 -28.67 -16.98 0.72
CA PRO A 244 -27.69 -17.93 1.21
C PRO A 244 -26.39 -17.88 0.43
N LEU A 245 -25.25 -18.24 1.07
CA LEU A 245 -23.94 -18.25 0.41
C LEU A 245 -23.87 -19.25 -0.73
N GLU A 246 -24.62 -20.33 -0.68
CA GLU A 246 -24.72 -21.33 -1.73
C GLU A 246 -25.06 -20.71 -3.10
N HIS A 247 -25.95 -19.73 -3.13
CA HIS A 247 -26.34 -19.04 -4.35
C HIS A 247 -25.33 -17.95 -4.78
N GLN A 248 -24.35 -17.64 -3.93
CA GLN A 248 -23.31 -16.64 -4.22
C GLN A 248 -21.98 -17.28 -4.63
N LEU A 249 -21.84 -18.61 -4.58
CA LEU A 249 -20.57 -19.33 -4.76
C LEU A 249 -19.92 -19.06 -6.12
N THR A 250 -20.68 -19.05 -7.20
CA THR A 250 -20.18 -18.75 -8.55
C THR A 250 -19.54 -17.36 -8.59
N GLN A 251 -20.22 -16.36 -8.04
CA GLN A 251 -19.69 -15.00 -7.97
C GLN A 251 -18.45 -14.90 -7.06
N ILE A 252 -18.45 -15.61 -5.93
CA ILE A 252 -17.32 -15.68 -5.02
C ILE A 252 -16.09 -16.26 -5.72
N VAL A 253 -16.25 -17.39 -6.40
CA VAL A 253 -15.17 -18.06 -7.14
C VAL A 253 -14.66 -17.17 -8.28
N ALA A 254 -15.57 -16.54 -9.04
CA ALA A 254 -15.21 -15.58 -10.07
C ALA A 254 -14.38 -14.40 -9.52
N ASN A 255 -14.79 -13.84 -8.38
CA ASN A 255 -14.07 -12.71 -7.77
C ASN A 255 -12.73 -13.13 -7.13
N LEU A 256 -12.61 -14.36 -6.64
CA LEU A 256 -11.32 -14.90 -6.20
C LEU A 256 -10.37 -15.08 -7.39
N ALA A 257 -10.87 -15.60 -8.52
CA ALA A 257 -10.09 -15.72 -9.76
C ALA A 257 -9.63 -14.35 -10.29
N ALA A 258 -10.53 -13.35 -10.32
CA ALA A 258 -10.19 -11.98 -10.65
C ALA A 258 -9.12 -11.40 -9.74
N GLY A 259 -9.22 -11.67 -8.43
CA GLY A 259 -8.25 -11.23 -7.45
C GLY A 259 -6.85 -11.78 -7.69
N VAL A 260 -6.72 -13.05 -8.06
CA VAL A 260 -5.43 -13.66 -8.43
C VAL A 260 -4.84 -12.99 -9.67
N ALA A 261 -5.66 -12.74 -10.70
CA ALA A 261 -5.21 -12.04 -11.91
C ALA A 261 -4.79 -10.60 -11.62
N GLU A 262 -5.50 -9.89 -10.72
CA GLU A 262 -5.14 -8.55 -10.28
C GLU A 262 -3.81 -8.52 -9.50
N GLN A 263 -3.53 -9.52 -8.67
CA GLN A 263 -2.23 -9.64 -7.99
C GLN A 263 -1.09 -9.85 -8.99
N ALA A 264 -1.29 -10.70 -10.01
CA ALA A 264 -0.32 -10.92 -11.07
C ALA A 264 0.00 -9.61 -11.82
N GLU A 265 -1.01 -8.84 -12.17
CA GLU A 265 -0.85 -7.57 -12.87
C GLU A 265 -0.13 -6.53 -11.99
N ARG A 266 -0.52 -6.41 -10.73
CA ARG A 266 0.16 -5.54 -9.76
C ARG A 266 1.63 -5.91 -9.57
N ARG A 267 1.96 -7.19 -9.56
CA ARG A 267 3.35 -7.66 -9.49
C ARG A 267 4.14 -7.25 -10.72
N ARG A 268 3.56 -7.42 -11.93
CA ARG A 268 4.18 -6.98 -13.19
C ARG A 268 4.44 -5.47 -13.19
N GLN A 269 3.45 -4.68 -12.78
CA GLN A 269 3.58 -3.22 -12.72
C GLN A 269 4.68 -2.79 -11.76
N ARG A 270 4.75 -3.39 -10.56
CA ARG A 270 5.82 -3.12 -9.58
C ARG A 270 7.20 -3.48 -10.11
N ALA A 271 7.33 -4.60 -10.84
CA ALA A 271 8.60 -5.00 -11.45
C ALA A 271 9.06 -3.97 -12.49
N LEU A 272 8.16 -3.51 -13.37
CA LEU A 272 8.45 -2.46 -14.36
C LEU A 272 8.80 -1.11 -13.71
N GLU A 273 8.12 -0.73 -12.64
CA GLU A 273 8.41 0.49 -11.89
C GLU A 273 9.80 0.42 -11.23
N THR A 274 10.14 -0.73 -10.66
CA THR A 274 11.47 -0.98 -10.06
C THR A 274 12.55 -0.86 -11.10
N GLU A 275 12.41 -1.54 -12.25
CA GLU A 275 13.36 -1.47 -13.36
C GLU A 275 13.54 -0.03 -13.88
N ARG A 276 12.45 0.70 -14.07
CA ARG A 276 12.50 2.12 -14.48
C ARG A 276 13.21 2.99 -13.46
N ARG A 277 12.97 2.73 -12.16
CA ARG A 277 13.62 3.48 -11.08
C ARG A 277 15.12 3.20 -11.05
N GLU A 278 15.53 1.94 -11.16
CA GLU A 278 16.94 1.52 -11.20
C GLU A 278 17.66 2.11 -12.42
N ALA A 279 17.04 2.06 -13.60
CA ALA A 279 17.59 2.67 -14.82
C ALA A 279 17.74 4.19 -14.67
N ALA A 280 16.76 4.88 -14.12
CA ALA A 280 16.82 6.32 -13.89
C ALA A 280 17.90 6.69 -12.85
N GLU A 281 18.08 5.88 -11.80
CA GLU A 281 19.13 6.07 -10.81
C GLU A 281 20.52 5.85 -11.40
N ALA A 282 20.69 4.79 -12.18
CA ALA A 282 21.95 4.53 -12.90
C ALA A 282 22.31 5.66 -13.87
N ALA A 283 21.33 6.19 -14.61
CA ALA A 283 21.53 7.34 -15.49
C ALA A 283 21.96 8.60 -14.73
N ARG A 284 21.33 8.88 -13.58
CA ARG A 284 21.70 10.00 -12.71
C ARG A 284 23.12 9.87 -12.17
N LYS A 285 23.50 8.67 -11.69
CA LYS A 285 24.86 8.39 -11.21
C LYS A 285 25.89 8.58 -12.32
N LYS A 286 25.63 8.05 -13.53
CA LYS A 286 26.48 8.24 -14.70
C LYS A 286 26.67 9.73 -15.01
N GLN A 287 25.59 10.51 -15.04
CA GLN A 287 25.64 11.94 -15.32
C GLN A 287 26.41 12.74 -14.24
N ALA A 288 26.22 12.39 -12.95
CA ALA A 288 26.93 13.03 -11.85
C ALA A 288 28.45 12.77 -11.94
N ALA A 289 28.86 11.52 -12.13
CA ALA A 289 30.27 11.15 -12.28
C ALA A 289 30.91 11.80 -13.51
N TYR A 290 30.17 11.92 -14.62
CA TYR A 290 30.66 12.63 -15.81
C TYR A 290 30.91 14.13 -15.54
N ARG A 291 29.99 14.81 -14.82
CA ARG A 291 30.15 16.21 -14.42
C ARG A 291 31.36 16.42 -13.50
N GLU A 292 31.57 15.50 -12.57
CA GLU A 292 32.72 15.50 -11.68
C GLU A 292 34.02 15.36 -12.46
N ALA A 293 34.10 14.39 -13.39
CA ALA A 293 35.27 14.21 -14.26
C ALA A 293 35.53 15.45 -15.15
N GLN A 294 34.47 16.08 -15.69
CA GLN A 294 34.61 17.35 -16.42
C GLN A 294 35.16 18.47 -15.52
N GLY A 295 34.67 18.55 -14.28
CA GLY A 295 35.17 19.52 -13.28
C GLY A 295 36.66 19.34 -13.01
N ALA A 296 37.09 18.11 -12.76
CA ALA A 296 38.50 17.78 -12.51
C ALA A 296 39.40 18.13 -13.70
N LEU A 297 38.95 17.87 -14.94
CA LEU A 297 39.73 18.28 -16.14
C LEU A 297 39.83 19.80 -16.28
N ARG A 298 38.74 20.52 -16.02
CA ARG A 298 38.73 21.99 -16.04
C ARG A 298 39.70 22.57 -14.99
N ASP A 299 39.63 22.05 -13.77
CA ASP A 299 40.48 22.52 -12.67
C ASP A 299 41.96 22.23 -12.94
N ARG A 300 42.27 21.07 -13.54
CA ARG A 300 43.62 20.77 -14.04
C ARG A 300 44.08 21.76 -15.12
N LEU A 301 43.22 22.07 -16.09
CA LEU A 301 43.54 23.04 -17.14
C LEU A 301 43.83 24.43 -16.56
N ILE A 302 43.01 24.91 -15.62
CA ILE A 302 43.19 26.17 -14.95
C ILE A 302 44.55 26.19 -14.21
N GLY A 303 44.85 25.16 -13.41
CA GLY A 303 46.11 25.04 -12.69
C GLY A 303 47.34 24.97 -13.61
N GLN A 304 47.23 24.38 -14.81
CA GLN A 304 48.30 24.40 -15.83
C GLN A 304 48.48 25.83 -16.39
N ALA A 305 47.39 26.50 -16.69
CA ALA A 305 47.43 27.89 -17.20
C ALA A 305 48.07 28.86 -16.20
N GLU A 306 47.71 28.76 -14.89
CA GLU A 306 48.29 29.55 -13.80
C GLU A 306 49.81 29.32 -13.65
N ARG A 307 50.23 28.06 -13.64
CA ARG A 307 51.65 27.71 -13.61
C ARG A 307 52.42 28.26 -14.82
N ARG A 308 51.81 28.19 -16.00
CA ARG A 308 52.42 28.78 -17.20
C ARG A 308 52.57 30.30 -17.07
N GLN A 309 51.58 30.99 -16.53
CA GLN A 309 51.68 32.43 -16.27
C GLN A 309 52.82 32.77 -15.27
N GLN A 310 53.01 31.97 -14.21
CA GLN A 310 54.11 32.13 -13.24
C GLN A 310 55.47 31.94 -13.93
N VAL A 311 55.61 30.94 -14.78
CA VAL A 311 56.82 30.69 -15.56
C VAL A 311 57.16 31.89 -16.47
N GLU A 312 56.20 32.43 -17.16
CA GLU A 312 56.40 33.64 -17.99
C GLU A 312 56.81 34.87 -17.17
N ALA A 313 56.18 35.03 -15.96
CA ALA A 313 56.57 36.10 -15.06
C ALA A 313 58.02 35.97 -14.55
N VAL A 314 58.50 34.76 -14.23
CA VAL A 314 59.90 34.50 -13.84
C VAL A 314 60.83 34.82 -15.00
N ARG A 315 60.55 34.35 -16.22
CA ARG A 315 61.36 34.65 -17.42
C ARG A 315 61.44 36.14 -17.71
N ALA A 316 60.30 36.85 -17.59
CA ALA A 316 60.23 38.30 -17.78
C ALA A 316 61.06 39.05 -16.72
N TYR A 317 61.04 38.61 -15.47
CA TYR A 317 61.85 39.13 -14.40
C TYR A 317 63.35 38.98 -14.64
N VAL A 318 63.80 37.80 -15.11
CA VAL A 318 65.21 37.58 -15.46
C VAL A 318 65.65 38.51 -16.62
N VAL A 319 64.81 38.70 -17.67
CA VAL A 319 65.11 39.63 -18.76
C VAL A 319 65.19 41.09 -18.26
N ALA A 320 64.34 41.50 -17.34
CA ALA A 320 64.40 42.81 -16.72
C ALA A 320 65.69 43.01 -15.87
N ALA A 321 66.09 41.97 -15.18
CA ALA A 321 67.32 41.97 -14.39
C ALA A 321 68.61 42.07 -15.29
N ASP A 322 68.59 41.44 -16.46
CA ASP A 322 69.66 41.56 -17.48
C ASP A 322 69.96 43.04 -17.86
N GLY A 323 68.89 43.88 -17.87
CA GLY A 323 68.99 45.30 -18.17
C GLY A 323 69.32 46.22 -16.99
N SER A 324 69.48 45.67 -15.80
CA SER A 324 69.68 46.42 -14.56
C SER A 324 71.17 46.43 -14.09
N SER A 325 71.47 47.29 -13.09
CA SER A 325 72.76 47.29 -12.43
C SER A 325 73.11 45.97 -11.71
N ALA A 326 72.12 45.15 -11.39
CA ALA A 326 72.28 43.82 -10.80
C ALA A 326 73.08 42.86 -11.70
N ALA A 327 73.03 43.03 -13.02
CA ALA A 327 73.73 42.22 -14.01
C ALA A 327 75.28 42.29 -13.87
N SER A 328 75.81 43.33 -13.16
CA SER A 328 77.20 43.48 -12.89
C SER A 328 77.68 42.72 -11.67
N ALA A 329 76.85 42.08 -10.87
CA ALA A 329 77.17 41.33 -9.69
C ALA A 329 77.96 40.06 -10.02
N ARG A 330 78.92 39.66 -9.21
CA ARG A 330 79.81 38.53 -9.46
C ARG A 330 79.11 37.21 -9.63
N ASP A 331 78.01 37.02 -8.90
CA ASP A 331 77.21 35.72 -8.93
C ASP A 331 75.95 35.81 -9.81
N TYR A 332 75.82 36.85 -10.61
CA TYR A 332 74.64 37.09 -11.42
C TYR A 332 74.40 36.00 -12.49
N ALA A 333 75.50 35.55 -13.12
CA ALA A 333 75.40 34.50 -14.14
C ALA A 333 74.86 33.17 -13.60
N ASP A 334 75.34 32.79 -12.42
CA ASP A 334 74.90 31.55 -11.75
C ASP A 334 73.45 31.69 -11.30
N TRP A 335 73.06 32.80 -10.70
CA TRP A 335 71.67 33.06 -10.35
C TRP A 335 70.75 33.04 -11.55
N ARG A 336 71.16 33.69 -12.67
CA ARG A 336 70.39 33.69 -13.92
C ARG A 336 70.16 32.27 -14.46
N ALA A 337 71.19 31.47 -14.50
CA ALA A 337 71.12 30.09 -14.93
C ALA A 337 70.20 29.27 -14.06
N TRP A 338 70.28 29.42 -12.76
CA TRP A 338 69.39 28.79 -11.77
C TRP A 338 67.93 29.21 -11.93
N ALA A 339 67.67 30.52 -12.04
CA ALA A 339 66.32 31.06 -12.19
C ALA A 339 65.62 30.57 -13.48
N LEU A 340 66.32 30.52 -14.59
CA LEU A 340 65.83 29.95 -15.85
C LEU A 340 65.55 28.41 -15.72
N ALA A 341 66.44 27.69 -15.05
CA ALA A 341 66.22 26.26 -14.79
C ALA A 341 65.00 26.01 -13.91
N GLN A 342 64.73 26.86 -12.91
CA GLN A 342 63.50 26.79 -12.10
C GLN A 342 62.28 27.05 -12.97
N ALA A 343 62.29 28.07 -13.83
CA ALA A 343 61.22 28.36 -14.75
C ALA A 343 60.91 27.17 -15.68
N ASP A 344 61.96 26.55 -16.18
CA ASP A 344 61.84 25.36 -17.07
C ASP A 344 61.29 24.12 -16.32
N ALA A 345 61.69 23.93 -15.06
CA ALA A 345 61.16 22.85 -14.23
C ALA A 345 59.68 23.03 -13.83
N MET A 346 59.22 24.30 -13.72
CA MET A 346 57.83 24.64 -13.43
C MET A 346 56.91 24.64 -14.65
N ASP A 347 57.48 24.58 -15.89
CA ASP A 347 56.71 24.76 -17.12
C ASP A 347 55.86 23.52 -17.45
N PRO A 348 54.51 23.64 -17.33
CA PRO A 348 53.63 22.52 -17.57
C PRO A 348 53.60 22.01 -19.04
N LEU A 349 54.18 22.78 -19.95
CA LEU A 349 54.32 22.36 -21.36
C LEU A 349 55.61 21.53 -21.59
N LYS A 350 56.54 21.54 -20.63
CA LYS A 350 57.82 20.80 -20.63
C LYS A 350 57.78 19.53 -19.79
N ASP A 351 56.80 19.35 -18.89
CA ASP A 351 56.70 18.22 -17.95
C ASP A 351 56.16 16.91 -18.61
N GLY A 352 55.89 16.94 -19.92
CA GLY A 352 55.37 15.81 -20.67
C GLY A 352 53.89 15.47 -20.40
N SER A 353 53.22 16.21 -19.54
CA SER A 353 51.79 16.02 -19.31
C SER A 353 50.98 16.51 -20.52
N ALA A 354 50.16 15.62 -21.09
CA ALA A 354 49.31 15.95 -22.25
C ALA A 354 48.26 17.02 -21.84
N PRO A 355 48.38 18.28 -22.31
CA PRO A 355 47.44 19.34 -21.91
C PRO A 355 46.07 19.20 -22.57
N PHE A 356 45.90 18.27 -23.52
CA PHE A 356 44.71 18.16 -24.37
C PHE A 356 43.76 17.03 -23.95
N ALA A 357 43.77 16.62 -22.69
CA ALA A 357 42.86 15.61 -22.20
C ALA A 357 41.39 16.13 -22.26
N ARG A 358 40.53 15.35 -22.90
CA ARG A 358 39.08 15.61 -22.99
C ARG A 358 38.31 14.34 -22.69
N LEU A 359 37.11 14.47 -22.13
CA LEU A 359 36.20 13.34 -22.03
C LEU A 359 35.51 13.08 -23.36
N PRO A 360 35.19 11.83 -23.68
CA PRO A 360 34.28 11.50 -24.78
C PRO A 360 32.89 12.05 -24.48
N PRO A 361 31.96 12.10 -25.48
CA PRO A 361 30.56 12.40 -25.23
C PRO A 361 29.97 11.53 -24.12
N LEU A 362 28.98 12.04 -23.39
CA LEU A 362 28.35 11.31 -22.26
C LEU A 362 27.81 9.93 -22.66
N GLU A 363 27.36 9.80 -23.92
CA GLU A 363 26.80 8.56 -24.47
C GLU A 363 27.87 7.46 -24.53
N ASP A 364 29.06 7.80 -24.95
CA ASP A 364 30.22 6.90 -25.14
C ASP A 364 31.07 6.78 -23.85
N TRP A 365 30.77 7.62 -22.84
CA TRP A 365 31.56 7.63 -21.61
C TRP A 365 31.21 6.44 -20.71
N THR A 366 32.19 5.60 -20.47
CA THR A 366 32.12 4.52 -19.48
C THR A 366 32.93 4.91 -18.27
N TRP A 367 32.28 4.94 -17.10
CA TRP A 367 32.98 5.14 -15.85
C TRP A 367 33.88 3.93 -15.59
N ARG A 368 35.19 4.11 -15.70
CA ARG A 368 36.18 3.17 -15.19
C ARG A 368 36.64 3.75 -13.88
N GLY A 369 36.25 3.09 -12.74
CA GLY A 369 36.72 3.48 -11.42
C GLY A 369 38.25 3.59 -11.42
N TRP A 370 38.73 4.61 -10.76
CA TRP A 370 40.18 4.86 -10.53
C TRP A 370 40.70 3.83 -9.57
#